data_e6ebf5cb1c1382d9507f713a847ace15
#
_entry.id   e6ebf5cb1c1382d9507f713a847ace15
#
_cell.length_a   1.000
_cell.length_b   1.000
_cell.length_c   1.000
_cell.angle_alpha   90.00
_cell.angle_beta   90.00
_cell.angle_gamma   90.00
#
_symmetry.space_group_name_H-M   'P 1'
#
loop_
_entity.id
_entity.type
_entity.pdbx_description
1 polymer ?
#
loop_
_entity_poly.entity_id
_entity_poly.type
_entity_poly.pdbx_seq_one_letter_code
_entity_poly.pdbx_strand_id
1 'polypeptide(L)'
;GATDSRYILAAEITKKLSQNEEQEVLKLADDFEKARNEEFENLHLSAKEARLRDKTLHPERYPSIATEQKGWFMYEINPLNMIKNTDTIEFVSPDVCGIKCLPSSFQIIDAENGTLRTWVCDSHKSYIYTPQNLQEGTLIRIEDPDYISGKIRDTGR
;
A
#
# COMPACT_ATOMS: atom_id res chain seq x y z
N GLY A 1 2.96 -12.33 -27.88
CA GLY A 1 4.27 -11.99 -28.31
C GLY A 1 5.30 -12.36 -27.30
N ALA A 2 6.49 -11.97 -27.59
CA ALA A 2 7.54 -12.14 -26.61
C ALA A 2 7.01 -11.66 -25.26
N THR A 3 7.17 -12.48 -24.27
CA THR A 3 6.76 -12.15 -22.95
C THR A 3 7.34 -10.78 -22.60
N ASP A 4 6.50 -9.84 -22.25
CA ASP A 4 6.98 -8.52 -21.91
C ASP A 4 7.62 -8.58 -20.53
N SER A 5 8.95 -8.76 -20.51
CA SER A 5 9.70 -8.88 -19.29
C SER A 5 9.86 -7.58 -18.50
N ARG A 6 9.32 -6.46 -19.01
CA ARG A 6 9.32 -5.19 -18.28
C ARG A 6 8.43 -5.22 -17.07
N TYR A 7 7.50 -6.16 -17.00
CA TYR A 7 6.51 -6.19 -15.94
C TYR A 7 6.66 -7.45 -15.08
N ILE A 8 6.39 -7.25 -13.81
CA ILE A 8 6.37 -8.33 -12.82
C ILE A 8 4.95 -8.42 -12.31
N LEU A 9 4.37 -9.61 -12.37
CA LEU A 9 3.06 -9.86 -11.77
C LEU A 9 3.20 -9.78 -10.25
N ALA A 10 2.49 -8.86 -9.62
CA ALA A 10 2.67 -8.54 -8.22
C ALA A 10 1.51 -8.97 -7.34
N ALA A 11 0.29 -8.92 -7.83
CA ALA A 11 -0.88 -9.26 -7.03
C ALA A 11 -2.12 -9.47 -7.89
N GLU A 12 -3.14 -10.04 -7.26
CA GLU A 12 -4.49 -10.12 -7.81
C GLU A 12 -5.44 -9.43 -6.86
N ILE A 13 -6.36 -8.65 -7.40
CA ILE A 13 -7.45 -8.06 -6.61
C ILE A 13 -8.48 -9.15 -6.34
N THR A 14 -8.67 -9.49 -5.08
CA THR A 14 -9.59 -10.56 -4.66
C THR A 14 -10.92 -10.04 -4.20
N LYS A 15 -10.99 -8.77 -3.78
CA LYS A 15 -12.23 -8.19 -3.28
C LYS A 15 -12.17 -6.67 -3.37
N LYS A 16 -13.27 -6.07 -3.80
CA LYS A 16 -13.49 -4.64 -3.67
C LYS A 16 -14.29 -4.41 -2.38
N LEU A 17 -13.76 -3.61 -1.48
CA LEU A 17 -14.45 -3.32 -0.24
C LEU A 17 -15.72 -2.50 -0.51
N SER A 18 -16.78 -2.79 0.24
CA SER A 18 -17.96 -1.94 0.24
C SER A 18 -17.66 -0.61 0.93
N GLN A 19 -18.54 0.35 0.75
CA GLN A 19 -18.39 1.65 1.41
C GLN A 19 -18.36 1.50 2.93
N ASN A 20 -19.19 0.61 3.48
CA ASN A 20 -19.17 0.34 4.92
C ASN A 20 -17.87 -0.29 5.39
N GLU A 21 -17.33 -1.22 4.60
CA GLU A 21 -16.05 -1.85 4.92
C GLU A 21 -14.90 -0.83 4.86
N GLU A 22 -14.92 0.06 3.88
CA GLU A 22 -13.93 1.15 3.81
C GLU A 22 -13.99 2.03 5.04
N GLN A 23 -15.20 2.41 5.48
CA GLN A 23 -15.38 3.24 6.66
C GLN A 23 -14.89 2.53 7.93
N GLU A 24 -15.05 1.22 8.03
CA GLU A 24 -14.52 0.44 9.15
C GLU A 24 -12.99 0.49 9.19
N VAL A 25 -12.34 0.39 8.03
CA VAL A 25 -10.87 0.49 7.95
C VAL A 25 -10.41 1.88 8.37
N LEU A 26 -11.07 2.92 7.90
CA LEU A 26 -10.72 4.31 8.24
C LEU A 26 -10.97 4.60 9.72
N LYS A 27 -12.03 4.01 10.30
CA LYS A 27 -12.27 4.12 11.73
C LYS A 27 -11.20 3.40 12.55
N LEU A 28 -10.80 2.21 12.11
CA LEU A 28 -9.71 1.46 12.73
C LEU A 28 -8.42 2.30 12.74
N ALA A 29 -8.12 2.96 11.63
CA ALA A 29 -6.97 3.85 11.51
C ALA A 29 -7.05 5.02 12.50
N ASP A 30 -8.20 5.65 12.60
CA ASP A 30 -8.42 6.78 13.52
C ASP A 30 -8.29 6.33 14.98
N ASP A 31 -8.85 5.19 15.32
CA ASP A 31 -8.75 4.62 16.68
C ASP A 31 -7.28 4.30 17.02
N PHE A 32 -6.53 3.78 16.05
CA PHE A 32 -5.10 3.51 16.23
C PHE A 32 -4.33 4.81 16.50
N GLU A 33 -4.60 5.86 15.74
CA GLU A 33 -3.97 7.17 15.93
C GLU A 33 -4.27 7.75 17.30
N LYS A 34 -5.54 7.68 17.72
CA LYS A 34 -5.96 8.18 19.03
C LYS A 34 -5.27 7.43 20.17
N ALA A 35 -5.20 6.11 20.08
CA ALA A 35 -4.54 5.30 21.10
C ALA A 35 -3.05 5.63 21.17
N ARG A 36 -2.41 5.81 20.03
CA ARG A 36 -0.99 6.17 19.92
C ARG A 36 -0.72 7.55 20.55
N ASN A 37 -1.61 8.51 20.29
CA ASN A 37 -1.50 9.85 20.85
C ASN A 37 -1.70 9.85 22.36
N GLU A 38 -2.67 9.08 22.86
CA GLU A 38 -2.89 8.92 24.30
C GLU A 38 -1.68 8.32 24.99
N GLU A 39 -1.10 7.29 24.42
CA GLU A 39 0.11 6.68 24.96
C GLU A 39 1.24 7.70 25.06
N PHE A 40 1.44 8.50 24.01
CA PHE A 40 2.46 9.54 24.01
C PHE A 40 2.20 10.58 25.11
N GLU A 41 0.95 11.05 25.23
CA GLU A 41 0.60 12.08 26.22
C GLU A 41 0.83 11.59 27.66
N ASN A 42 0.73 10.29 27.91
CA ASN A 42 0.93 9.70 29.22
C ASN A 42 2.40 9.40 29.55
N LEU A 43 3.31 9.64 28.64
CA LEU A 43 4.74 9.43 28.89
C LEU A 43 5.31 10.57 29.76
N HIS A 44 6.35 10.23 30.56
CA HIS A 44 7.16 11.24 31.22
C HIS A 44 7.91 12.08 30.18
N LEU A 45 8.30 13.29 30.57
CA LEU A 45 8.96 14.22 29.66
C LEU A 45 10.20 13.61 28.98
N SER A 46 11.04 12.91 29.73
CA SER A 46 12.24 12.27 29.16
C SER A 46 11.90 11.22 28.11
N ALA A 47 10.83 10.46 28.32
CA ALA A 47 10.35 9.46 27.37
C ALA A 47 9.73 10.12 26.12
N LYS A 48 9.02 11.23 26.31
CA LYS A 48 8.50 12.01 25.17
C LYS A 48 9.64 12.52 24.30
N GLU A 49 10.67 13.06 24.90
CA GLU A 49 11.84 13.56 24.17
C GLU A 49 12.54 12.43 23.42
N ALA A 50 12.70 11.26 24.05
CA ALA A 50 13.28 10.10 23.41
C ALA A 50 12.44 9.63 22.22
N ARG A 51 11.12 9.62 22.38
CA ARG A 51 10.19 9.24 21.29
C ARG A 51 10.29 10.20 20.11
N LEU A 52 10.37 11.51 20.38
CA LEU A 52 10.50 12.53 19.32
C LEU A 52 11.82 12.40 18.57
N ARG A 53 12.90 12.10 19.28
CA ARG A 53 14.19 11.81 18.64
C ARG A 53 14.12 10.57 17.77
N ASP A 54 13.53 9.50 18.28
CA ASP A 54 13.39 8.25 17.53
C ASP A 54 12.56 8.45 16.27
N LYS A 55 11.49 9.23 16.36
CA LYS A 55 10.64 9.55 15.21
C LYS A 55 11.39 10.33 14.14
N THR A 56 12.32 11.19 14.54
CA THR A 56 13.16 11.93 13.60
C THR A 56 14.18 11.02 12.93
N LEU A 57 14.79 10.12 13.69
CA LEU A 57 15.82 9.21 13.18
C LEU A 57 15.23 8.02 12.42
N HIS A 58 14.06 7.54 12.81
CA HIS A 58 13.43 6.35 12.28
C HIS A 58 11.94 6.59 12.00
N PRO A 59 11.62 7.47 11.03
CA PRO A 59 10.21 7.80 10.73
C PRO A 59 9.40 6.58 10.30
N GLU A 60 10.05 5.54 9.77
CA GLU A 60 9.39 4.30 9.34
C GLU A 60 8.72 3.55 10.50
N ARG A 61 9.12 3.82 11.74
CA ARG A 61 8.50 3.21 12.93
C ARG A 61 7.19 3.87 13.34
N TYR A 62 6.88 5.02 12.74
CA TYR A 62 5.73 5.84 13.09
C TYR A 62 4.91 6.18 11.85
N PRO A 63 4.34 5.15 11.20
CA PRO A 63 3.62 5.38 9.94
C PRO A 63 2.38 6.25 10.15
N SER A 64 2.03 7.02 9.12
CA SER A 64 0.79 7.77 9.09
C SER A 64 -0.39 6.80 8.95
N ILE A 65 -1.57 7.24 9.36
CA ILE A 65 -2.80 6.47 9.18
C ILE A 65 -3.41 6.76 7.82
N ALA A 66 -4.20 5.81 7.34
CA ALA A 66 -5.05 6.04 6.17
C ALA A 66 -6.14 7.05 6.53
N THR A 67 -6.41 7.97 5.61
CA THR A 67 -7.50 8.94 5.72
C THR A 67 -8.35 8.85 4.46
N GLU A 68 -9.60 9.27 4.57
CA GLU A 68 -10.51 9.22 3.43
C GLU A 68 -9.96 10.02 2.25
N GLN A 69 -9.90 9.35 1.11
CA GLN A 69 -9.57 9.97 -0.17
C GLN A 69 -10.84 9.97 -1.01
N LYS A 70 -11.39 11.12 -1.27
CA LYS A 70 -12.66 11.24 -1.99
C LYS A 70 -12.55 10.67 -3.40
N GLY A 71 -13.47 9.77 -3.74
CA GLY A 71 -13.47 9.13 -5.05
C GLY A 71 -12.49 7.97 -5.20
N TRP A 72 -11.87 7.55 -4.11
CA TRP A 72 -10.99 6.38 -4.13
C TRP A 72 -11.70 5.13 -3.65
N PHE A 73 -11.15 3.98 -4.03
CA PHE A 73 -11.69 2.64 -3.74
C PHE A 73 -10.61 1.79 -3.08
N MET A 74 -11.04 0.93 -2.19
CA MET A 74 -10.15 0.07 -1.41
C MET A 74 -10.33 -1.39 -1.83
N TYR A 75 -9.22 -2.08 -2.04
CA TYR A 75 -9.21 -3.44 -2.56
C TYR A 75 -8.38 -4.36 -1.70
N GLU A 76 -8.94 -5.53 -1.41
CA GLU A 76 -8.17 -6.63 -0.83
C GLU A 76 -7.39 -7.30 -1.94
N ILE A 77 -6.13 -7.62 -1.68
CA ILE A 77 -5.26 -8.21 -2.68
C ILE A 77 -4.65 -9.51 -2.18
N ASN A 78 -4.30 -10.37 -3.14
CA ASN A 78 -3.45 -11.53 -2.91
C ASN A 78 -2.07 -11.23 -3.49
N PRO A 79 -1.07 -10.89 -2.65
CA PRO A 79 0.26 -10.54 -3.16
C PRO A 79 1.00 -11.78 -3.67
N LEU A 80 1.66 -11.63 -4.80
CA LEU A 80 2.51 -12.65 -5.41
C LEU A 80 3.98 -12.23 -5.38
N ASN A 81 4.22 -10.94 -5.41
CA ASN A 81 5.54 -10.33 -5.28
C ASN A 81 5.42 -9.05 -4.47
N MET A 82 6.54 -8.55 -3.99
CA MET A 82 6.56 -7.33 -3.22
C MET A 82 6.10 -6.13 -4.05
N ILE A 83 5.19 -5.35 -3.50
CA ILE A 83 4.80 -4.05 -4.03
C ILE A 83 5.30 -2.99 -3.06
N LYS A 84 5.96 -1.97 -3.59
CA LYS A 84 6.41 -0.81 -2.81
C LYS A 84 5.54 0.40 -3.16
N ASN A 85 5.33 1.29 -2.21
CA ASN A 85 4.56 2.51 -2.46
C ASN A 85 5.24 3.45 -3.47
N THR A 86 6.52 3.20 -3.76
CA THR A 86 7.29 3.94 -4.77
C THR A 86 7.23 3.30 -6.16
N ASP A 87 6.61 2.16 -6.30
CA ASP A 87 6.48 1.49 -7.60
C ASP A 87 5.48 2.20 -8.50
N THR A 88 5.74 2.13 -9.80
CA THR A 88 4.72 2.37 -10.81
C THR A 88 4.02 1.05 -11.06
N ILE A 89 2.74 0.99 -10.80
CA ILE A 89 1.96 -0.22 -10.98
C ILE A 89 1.00 -0.06 -12.16
N GLU A 90 0.52 -1.18 -12.65
CA GLU A 90 -0.44 -1.20 -13.74
C GLU A 90 -1.52 -2.22 -13.43
N PHE A 91 -2.77 -1.81 -13.58
CA PHE A 91 -3.91 -2.69 -13.40
C PHE A 91 -4.32 -3.29 -14.74
N VAL A 92 -4.42 -4.59 -14.80
CA VAL A 92 -4.74 -5.32 -16.03
C VAL A 92 -5.94 -6.22 -15.79
N SER A 93 -6.95 -6.09 -16.63
CA SER A 93 -8.11 -6.97 -16.62
C SER A 93 -8.44 -7.39 -18.03
N PRO A 94 -9.30 -8.41 -18.22
CA PRO A 94 -9.73 -8.80 -19.57
C PRO A 94 -10.38 -7.67 -20.34
N ASP A 95 -11.04 -6.75 -19.66
CA ASP A 95 -11.79 -5.67 -20.29
C ASP A 95 -10.96 -4.39 -20.48
N VAL A 96 -9.87 -4.25 -19.74
CA VAL A 96 -9.05 -3.05 -19.74
C VAL A 96 -7.58 -3.42 -19.87
N CYS A 97 -7.00 -2.95 -20.94
CA CYS A 97 -5.59 -3.22 -21.27
C CYS A 97 -4.66 -2.24 -20.54
N GLY A 98 -4.48 -2.43 -19.26
CA GLY A 98 -3.45 -1.72 -18.53
C GLY A 98 -3.77 -0.27 -18.16
N ILE A 99 -4.17 -0.04 -16.92
CA ILE A 99 -4.31 1.29 -16.36
C ILE A 99 -3.08 1.53 -15.49
N LYS A 100 -2.22 2.44 -15.95
CA LYS A 100 -1.01 2.79 -15.22
C LYS A 100 -1.34 3.64 -13.99
N CYS A 101 -0.71 3.32 -12.87
CA CYS A 101 -0.93 4.01 -11.61
C CYS A 101 0.42 4.42 -11.02
N LEU A 102 0.69 5.70 -11.00
CA LEU A 102 1.93 6.26 -10.47
C LEU A 102 1.96 6.16 -8.94
N PRO A 103 3.14 6.24 -8.31
CA PRO A 103 3.26 6.09 -6.85
C PRO A 103 2.34 7.00 -6.04
N SER A 104 2.11 8.23 -6.47
CA SER A 104 1.22 9.17 -5.78
C SER A 104 -0.26 8.86 -5.95
N SER A 105 -0.62 7.91 -6.83
CA SER A 105 -2.01 7.60 -7.18
C SER A 105 -2.52 6.32 -6.50
N PHE A 106 -1.75 5.77 -5.57
CA PHE A 106 -2.22 4.67 -4.75
C PHE A 106 -1.53 4.67 -3.39
N GLN A 107 -2.15 3.99 -2.44
CA GLN A 107 -1.62 3.78 -1.10
C GLN A 107 -1.74 2.31 -0.74
N ILE A 108 -0.83 1.85 0.10
CA ILE A 108 -0.87 0.51 0.69
C ILE A 108 -1.30 0.69 2.14
N ILE A 109 -2.40 0.04 2.53
CA ILE A 109 -2.96 0.18 3.87
C ILE A 109 -2.82 -1.15 4.60
N ASP A 110 -2.27 -1.09 5.81
CA ASP A 110 -2.20 -2.25 6.69
C ASP A 110 -3.61 -2.62 7.15
N ALA A 111 -4.04 -3.83 6.85
CA ALA A 111 -5.39 -4.28 7.20
C ALA A 111 -5.60 -4.45 8.70
N GLU A 112 -4.52 -4.59 9.46
CA GLU A 112 -4.59 -4.80 10.91
C GLU A 112 -4.89 -3.52 11.67
N ASN A 113 -4.30 -2.39 11.26
CA ASN A 113 -4.40 -1.14 12.01
C ASN A 113 -4.72 0.10 11.19
N GLY A 114 -4.84 -0.03 9.87
CA GLY A 114 -5.17 1.11 9.01
C GLY A 114 -4.03 2.08 8.75
N THR A 115 -2.80 1.72 9.08
CA THR A 115 -1.64 2.58 8.80
C THR A 115 -1.20 2.45 7.35
N LEU A 116 -0.53 3.47 6.84
CA LEU A 116 0.06 3.45 5.50
C LEU A 116 1.36 2.67 5.54
N ARG A 117 1.50 1.72 4.62
CA ARG A 117 2.70 0.90 4.51
C ARG A 117 3.55 1.37 3.33
N THR A 118 4.86 1.18 3.47
CA THR A 118 5.79 1.45 2.37
C THR A 118 5.93 0.27 1.41
N TRP A 119 5.52 -0.92 1.85
CA TRP A 119 5.58 -2.12 1.01
C TRP A 119 4.61 -3.18 1.54
N VAL A 120 4.31 -4.14 0.68
CA VAL A 120 3.52 -5.33 1.04
C VAL A 120 4.10 -6.55 0.33
N CYS A 121 4.06 -7.70 1.01
CA CYS A 121 4.38 -9.00 0.45
C CYS A 121 3.35 -10.04 0.94
N ASP A 122 3.55 -11.29 0.57
CA ASP A 122 2.59 -12.36 0.79
C ASP A 122 2.23 -12.66 2.26
N SER A 123 3.08 -12.29 3.18
CA SER A 123 2.88 -12.63 4.59
C SER A 123 2.01 -11.63 5.36
N HIS A 124 1.54 -10.56 4.73
CA HIS A 124 0.87 -9.50 5.46
C HIS A 124 -0.36 -8.98 4.72
N LYS A 125 -1.52 -9.09 5.36
CA LYS A 125 -2.76 -8.62 4.75
C LYS A 125 -2.76 -7.10 4.63
N SER A 126 -2.94 -6.61 3.42
CA SER A 126 -2.98 -5.19 3.12
C SER A 126 -4.04 -4.89 2.07
N TYR A 127 -4.44 -3.62 2.01
CA TYR A 127 -5.32 -3.12 0.97
C TYR A 127 -4.57 -2.18 0.04
N ILE A 128 -4.97 -2.19 -1.22
CA ILE A 128 -4.57 -1.14 -2.17
C ILE A 128 -5.72 -0.12 -2.23
N TYR A 129 -5.39 1.14 -2.04
CA TYR A 129 -6.33 2.25 -2.06
C TYR A 129 -5.98 3.16 -3.23
N THR A 130 -6.92 3.37 -4.16
CA THR A 130 -6.64 4.03 -5.44
C THR A 130 -7.92 4.64 -6.02
N PRO A 131 -7.82 5.68 -6.84
CA PRO A 131 -8.99 6.25 -7.51
C PRO A 131 -9.57 5.37 -8.62
N GLN A 132 -8.89 4.29 -9.00
CA GLN A 132 -9.35 3.43 -10.09
C GLN A 132 -10.49 2.52 -9.63
N ASN A 133 -11.57 2.49 -10.42
CA ASN A 133 -12.69 1.58 -10.18
C ASN A 133 -12.41 0.26 -10.90
N LEU A 134 -12.04 -0.75 -10.13
CA LEU A 134 -11.55 -2.02 -10.65
C LEU A 134 -12.44 -3.17 -10.24
N GLN A 135 -12.45 -4.22 -11.05
CA GLN A 135 -13.20 -5.43 -10.78
C GLN A 135 -12.34 -6.48 -10.06
N GLU A 136 -12.98 -7.36 -9.33
CA GLU A 136 -12.31 -8.54 -8.76
C GLU A 136 -11.70 -9.36 -9.90
N GLY A 137 -10.53 -9.92 -9.65
CA GLY A 137 -9.78 -10.64 -10.66
C GLY A 137 -8.81 -9.76 -11.45
N THR A 138 -8.87 -8.44 -11.28
CA THR A 138 -7.87 -7.55 -11.89
C THR A 138 -6.49 -7.89 -11.37
N LEU A 139 -5.53 -7.95 -12.26
CA LEU A 139 -4.13 -8.21 -11.92
C LEU A 139 -3.39 -6.89 -11.75
N ILE A 140 -2.46 -6.91 -10.80
CA ILE A 140 -1.53 -5.79 -10.57
C ILE A 140 -0.16 -6.25 -11.01
N ARG A 141 0.47 -5.51 -11.90
CA ARG A 141 1.85 -5.74 -12.31
C ARG A 141 2.68 -4.50 -12.05
N ILE A 142 3.98 -4.72 -11.84
CA ILE A 142 4.94 -3.67 -11.54
C ILE A 142 5.85 -3.52 -12.73
N GLU A 143 6.12 -2.27 -13.11
CA GLU A 143 7.12 -1.97 -14.11
C GLU A 143 8.51 -2.24 -13.52
N ASP A 144 9.30 -3.05 -14.24
CA ASP A 144 10.64 -3.41 -13.78
C ASP A 144 11.62 -2.31 -14.18
N PRO A 145 12.15 -1.53 -13.23
CA PRO A 145 13.07 -0.46 -13.55
C PRO A 145 14.39 -0.95 -14.12
N ASP A 146 14.82 -2.17 -13.79
CA ASP A 146 16.05 -2.74 -14.33
C ASP A 146 15.91 -3.05 -15.81
N TYR A 147 14.75 -3.49 -16.24
CA TYR A 147 14.48 -3.70 -17.66
C TYR A 147 14.53 -2.40 -18.44
N ILE A 148 13.90 -1.35 -17.89
CA ILE A 148 13.86 -0.03 -18.54
C ILE A 148 15.26 0.54 -18.70
N SER A 149 16.14 0.34 -17.72
CA SER A 149 17.52 0.81 -17.80
C SER A 149 18.45 -0.13 -18.58
N GLY A 150 17.90 -1.20 -19.14
CA GLY A 150 18.67 -2.16 -19.94
C GLY A 150 19.47 -3.15 -19.12
N LYS A 151 19.21 -3.26 -17.85
CA LYS A 151 19.89 -4.20 -16.96
C LYS A 151 19.12 -5.50 -16.86
N ILE A 152 19.88 -6.61 -16.74
CA ILE A 152 19.26 -7.89 -16.47
C ILE A 152 18.98 -7.99 -14.97
N ARG A 153 17.78 -8.40 -14.65
CA ARG A 153 17.41 -8.59 -13.27
C ARG A 153 17.94 -9.92 -12.74
N ASP A 154 18.70 -9.88 -11.65
CA ASP A 154 19.30 -11.05 -11.06
C ASP A 154 18.35 -11.87 -10.22
N THR A 155 17.65 -11.21 -9.33
CA THR A 155 16.88 -11.87 -8.28
C THR A 155 15.58 -11.14 -8.07
N GLY A 156 14.77 -11.66 -7.18
CA GLY A 156 13.57 -11.00 -6.74
C GLY A 156 13.86 -9.59 -6.21
N ARG A 157 12.86 -8.77 -6.21
CA ARG A 157 12.96 -7.36 -5.80
C ARG A 157 13.28 -7.18 -4.29
#